data_2494ac184d78dc1ac0ccbc11a18fcf1d
#
_entry.id   2494ac184d78dc1ac0ccbc11a18fcf1d
#
_cell.length_a   1.000
_cell.length_b   1.000
_cell.length_c   1.000
_cell.angle_alpha   90.00
_cell.angle_beta   90.00
_cell.angle_gamma   90.00
#
_symmetry.space_group_name_H-M   'P 1'
#
loop_
_entity.id
_entity.type
_entity.pdbx_description
1 polymer ?
#
loop_
_entity_poly.entity_id
_entity_poly.type
_entity_poly.pdbx_seq_one_letter_code
_entity_poly.pdbx_strand_id
1 'polypeptide(L)'
;MRTELINEVAAHVRGFEKSYAPLQARRRLIYEGLSQGVQYVLNNGVEGDIAEFGTATGFSAYTIARAMAIYREAYAKRTAQFGMRPKTLHLFDSFQGLPRPDDAVDLDSPYVQSGVWREGTYKALTEEELTALCASVYDADKVLTYGGWFADTLPRLRPETRFAMLHLDCDLYKSTIEVLDHVFSGNRIADGCVVFFDDWNTNRCSPLLGQRRAWRETVEKHGVKFSDCGDYAVLGHKFVVHAA
;
A
#
# COMPACT_ATOMS: atom_id res chain seq x y z
N MET A 1 -19.01 -15.15 -6.69
CA MET A 1 -18.62 -13.77 -6.22
C MET A 1 -17.12 -13.61 -5.98
N ARG A 2 -16.46 -14.29 -5.00
CA ARG A 2 -15.00 -14.13 -4.78
C ARG A 2 -14.14 -14.50 -5.99
N THR A 3 -14.43 -15.61 -6.64
CA THR A 3 -13.67 -16.10 -7.82
C THR A 3 -13.86 -15.21 -9.05
N GLU A 4 -15.06 -14.72 -9.26
CA GLU A 4 -15.41 -13.82 -10.37
C GLU A 4 -14.67 -12.48 -10.23
N LEU A 5 -14.63 -11.92 -9.02
CA LEU A 5 -13.94 -10.67 -8.74
C LEU A 5 -12.42 -10.78 -8.92
N ILE A 6 -11.81 -11.90 -8.52
CA ILE A 6 -10.38 -12.18 -8.76
C ILE A 6 -10.11 -12.29 -10.26
N ASN A 7 -10.98 -12.91 -11.01
CA ASN A 7 -10.86 -13.03 -12.46
C ASN A 7 -11.01 -11.65 -13.14
N GLU A 8 -11.91 -10.80 -12.67
CA GLU A 8 -12.09 -9.43 -13.12
C GLU A 8 -10.81 -8.62 -12.89
N VAL A 9 -10.27 -8.63 -11.66
CA VAL A 9 -9.00 -7.96 -11.33
C VAL A 9 -7.87 -8.49 -12.20
N ALA A 10 -7.77 -9.80 -12.36
CA ALA A 10 -6.76 -10.42 -13.21
C ALA A 10 -6.86 -10.03 -14.69
N ALA A 11 -8.07 -9.79 -15.18
CA ALA A 11 -8.27 -9.38 -16.58
C ALA A 11 -7.83 -7.93 -16.84
N HIS A 12 -7.89 -7.07 -15.82
CA HIS A 12 -7.53 -5.66 -15.93
C HIS A 12 -6.03 -5.38 -15.72
N VAL A 13 -5.31 -6.29 -15.07
CA VAL A 13 -3.88 -6.10 -14.80
C VAL A 13 -3.02 -6.71 -15.90
N ARG A 14 -2.26 -5.90 -16.61
CA ARG A 14 -1.30 -6.35 -17.62
C ARG A 14 -0.26 -7.29 -17.02
N GLY A 15 0.14 -8.30 -17.79
CA GLY A 15 1.15 -9.27 -17.37
C GLY A 15 0.66 -10.31 -16.36
N PHE A 16 -0.66 -10.39 -16.14
CA PHE A 16 -1.22 -11.47 -15.35
C PHE A 16 -1.17 -12.78 -16.12
N GLU A 17 -0.27 -13.66 -15.74
CA GLU A 17 -0.16 -14.99 -16.34
C GLU A 17 -1.13 -15.98 -15.69
N LYS A 18 -2.21 -16.27 -16.40
CA LYS A 18 -3.25 -17.22 -15.96
C LYS A 18 -2.72 -18.65 -15.74
N SER A 19 -1.61 -19.00 -16.38
CA SER A 19 -1.04 -20.34 -16.37
C SER A 19 -0.14 -20.64 -15.17
N TYR A 20 0.27 -19.65 -14.38
CA TYR A 20 1.21 -19.85 -13.29
C TYR A 20 0.50 -19.88 -11.93
N ALA A 21 0.11 -21.07 -11.50
CA ALA A 21 -0.70 -21.28 -10.28
C ALA A 21 -0.12 -20.66 -8.98
N PRO A 22 1.20 -20.71 -8.68
CA PRO A 22 1.75 -20.06 -7.49
C PRO A 22 1.59 -18.54 -7.48
N LEU A 23 1.75 -17.86 -8.63
CA LEU A 23 1.51 -16.43 -8.76
C LEU A 23 0.04 -16.06 -8.54
N GLN A 24 -0.88 -16.88 -9.07
CA GLN A 24 -2.31 -16.69 -8.84
C GLN A 24 -2.67 -16.86 -7.37
N ALA A 25 -2.10 -17.86 -6.68
CA ALA A 25 -2.32 -18.08 -5.26
C ALA A 25 -1.82 -16.88 -4.43
N ARG A 26 -0.61 -16.34 -4.69
CA ARG A 26 -0.09 -15.14 -4.02
C ARG A 26 -1.02 -13.94 -4.27
N ARG A 27 -1.39 -13.67 -5.50
CA ARG A 27 -2.27 -12.54 -5.85
C ARG A 27 -3.64 -12.64 -5.19
N ARG A 28 -4.17 -13.85 -5.06
CA ARG A 28 -5.42 -14.08 -4.31
C ARG A 28 -5.28 -13.68 -2.84
N LEU A 29 -4.19 -14.06 -2.19
CA LEU A 29 -3.94 -13.71 -0.78
C LEU A 29 -3.75 -12.20 -0.60
N ILE A 30 -3.05 -11.53 -1.51
CA ILE A 30 -2.93 -10.06 -1.52
C ILE A 30 -4.31 -9.43 -1.68
N TYR A 31 -5.09 -9.86 -2.65
CA TYR A 31 -6.46 -9.40 -2.86
C TYR A 31 -7.31 -9.54 -1.59
N GLU A 32 -7.29 -10.71 -0.95
CA GLU A 32 -8.06 -10.96 0.27
C GLU A 32 -7.58 -10.07 1.42
N GLY A 33 -6.27 -9.93 1.61
CA GLY A 33 -5.67 -9.10 2.66
C GLY A 33 -6.04 -7.63 2.51
N LEU A 34 -5.80 -7.03 1.34
CA LEU A 34 -6.09 -5.62 1.09
C LEU A 34 -7.60 -5.32 1.14
N SER A 35 -8.42 -6.23 0.60
CA SER A 35 -9.89 -6.12 0.69
C SER A 35 -10.37 -6.12 2.15
N GLN A 36 -9.78 -6.97 3.02
CA GLN A 36 -10.07 -6.98 4.45
C GLN A 36 -9.66 -5.66 5.13
N GLY A 37 -8.53 -5.06 4.72
CA GLY A 37 -8.10 -3.75 5.21
C GLY A 37 -9.13 -2.67 4.90
N VAL A 38 -9.61 -2.59 3.66
CA VAL A 38 -10.68 -1.66 3.28
C VAL A 38 -11.97 -1.91 4.06
N GLN A 39 -12.37 -3.19 4.22
CA GLN A 39 -13.53 -3.54 5.05
C GLN A 39 -13.34 -3.08 6.50
N TYR A 40 -12.16 -3.32 7.08
CA TYR A 40 -11.84 -2.93 8.44
C TYR A 40 -12.04 -1.43 8.65
N VAL A 41 -11.43 -0.57 7.82
CA VAL A 41 -11.53 0.88 8.00
C VAL A 41 -12.95 1.41 7.82
N LEU A 42 -13.72 0.86 6.89
CA LEU A 42 -15.11 1.27 6.67
C LEU A 42 -16.05 0.77 7.78
N ASN A 43 -15.82 -0.46 8.27
CA ASN A 43 -16.67 -1.07 9.29
C ASN A 43 -16.43 -0.48 10.68
N ASN A 44 -15.23 0.00 10.97
CA ASN A 44 -14.86 0.58 12.26
C ASN A 44 -14.87 2.12 12.29
N GLY A 45 -15.24 2.77 11.19
CA GLY A 45 -15.33 4.22 11.16
C GLY A 45 -13.97 4.92 11.24
N VAL A 46 -12.89 4.27 10.78
CA VAL A 46 -11.55 4.89 10.81
C VAL A 46 -11.51 6.06 9.83
N GLU A 47 -11.26 7.25 10.34
CA GLU A 47 -11.23 8.46 9.53
C GLU A 47 -9.99 8.52 8.63
N GLY A 48 -10.04 9.38 7.59
CA GLY A 48 -8.93 9.57 6.65
C GLY A 48 -9.09 8.77 5.38
N ASP A 49 -8.10 8.89 4.52
CA ASP A 49 -8.04 8.36 3.18
C ASP A 49 -7.21 7.05 3.13
N ILE A 50 -7.06 6.49 1.95
CA ILE A 50 -6.25 5.28 1.73
C ILE A 50 -5.08 5.66 0.82
N ALA A 51 -3.88 5.19 1.14
CA ALA A 51 -2.71 5.42 0.29
C ALA A 51 -1.96 4.12 -0.02
N GLU A 52 -1.38 4.08 -1.22
CA GLU A 52 -0.44 3.05 -1.65
C GLU A 52 0.85 3.70 -2.14
N PHE A 53 1.96 3.10 -1.77
CA PHE A 53 3.32 3.55 -2.11
C PHE A 53 4.06 2.44 -2.84
N GLY A 54 4.27 2.63 -4.15
CA GLY A 54 4.67 1.61 -5.10
C GLY A 54 3.45 0.88 -5.66
N THR A 55 3.25 0.99 -6.98
CA THR A 55 2.03 0.46 -7.62
C THR A 55 2.33 -0.51 -8.76
N ALA A 56 3.54 -0.45 -9.32
CA ALA A 56 4.03 -1.32 -10.40
C ALA A 56 2.96 -1.65 -11.47
N THR A 57 2.42 -2.87 -11.44
CA THR A 57 1.39 -3.33 -12.40
C THR A 57 -0.01 -2.81 -12.12
N GLY A 58 -0.23 -2.07 -11.03
CA GLY A 58 -1.54 -1.58 -10.60
C GLY A 58 -2.48 -2.66 -10.01
N PHE A 59 -1.98 -3.88 -9.77
CA PHE A 59 -2.82 -4.96 -9.25
C PHE A 59 -3.38 -4.65 -7.86
N SER A 60 -2.55 -4.22 -6.95
CA SER A 60 -2.92 -3.85 -5.57
C SER A 60 -3.74 -2.56 -5.55
N ALA A 61 -3.35 -1.54 -6.31
CA ALA A 61 -4.11 -0.30 -6.48
C ALA A 61 -5.54 -0.55 -6.98
N TYR A 62 -5.70 -1.33 -8.05
CA TYR A 62 -7.00 -1.73 -8.57
C TYR A 62 -7.81 -2.52 -7.54
N THR A 63 -7.16 -3.45 -6.81
CA THR A 63 -7.80 -4.23 -5.75
C THR A 63 -8.35 -3.32 -4.65
N ILE A 64 -7.57 -2.34 -4.20
CA ILE A 64 -8.00 -1.37 -3.19
C ILE A 64 -9.16 -0.52 -3.73
N ALA A 65 -9.04 0.05 -4.94
CA ALA A 65 -10.08 0.86 -5.57
C ALA A 65 -11.40 0.07 -5.70
N ARG A 66 -11.33 -1.17 -6.18
CA ARG A 66 -12.50 -2.05 -6.33
C ARG A 66 -13.13 -2.41 -4.98
N ALA A 67 -12.31 -2.70 -3.97
CA ALA A 67 -12.80 -2.95 -2.62
C ALA A 67 -13.48 -1.71 -2.02
N MET A 68 -12.92 -0.51 -2.23
CA MET A 68 -13.54 0.75 -1.80
C MET A 68 -14.93 0.94 -2.41
N ALA A 69 -15.09 0.68 -3.72
CA ALA A 69 -16.37 0.77 -4.40
C ALA A 69 -17.41 -0.21 -3.80
N ILE A 70 -17.04 -1.50 -3.70
CA ILE A 70 -17.95 -2.54 -3.22
C ILE A 70 -18.37 -2.31 -1.76
N TYR A 71 -17.39 -2.04 -0.90
CA TYR A 71 -17.65 -1.97 0.53
C TYR A 71 -18.24 -0.62 0.95
N ARG A 72 -18.05 0.47 0.19
CA ARG A 72 -18.78 1.72 0.38
C ARG A 72 -20.29 1.48 0.32
N GLU A 73 -20.76 0.71 -0.66
CA GLU A 73 -22.17 0.36 -0.79
C GLU A 73 -22.63 -0.57 0.33
N ALA A 74 -21.85 -1.65 0.56
CA ALA A 74 -22.17 -2.67 1.56
C ALA A 74 -22.27 -2.11 2.99
N TYR A 75 -21.45 -1.10 3.30
CA TYR A 75 -21.39 -0.48 4.63
C TYR A 75 -21.99 0.94 4.68
N ALA A 76 -22.78 1.36 3.67
CA ALA A 76 -23.30 2.72 3.56
C ALA A 76 -24.03 3.20 4.82
N LYS A 77 -24.87 2.34 5.44
CA LYS A 77 -25.56 2.68 6.70
C LYS A 77 -24.60 2.91 7.86
N ARG A 78 -23.55 2.09 7.97
CA ARG A 78 -22.57 2.18 9.04
C ARG A 78 -21.66 3.40 8.88
N THR A 79 -21.17 3.65 7.67
CA THR A 79 -20.33 4.82 7.38
C THR A 79 -21.10 6.12 7.63
N ALA A 80 -22.41 6.14 7.32
CA ALA A 80 -23.28 7.27 7.65
C ALA A 80 -23.45 7.47 9.17
N GLN A 81 -23.56 6.39 9.95
CA GLN A 81 -23.63 6.46 11.42
C GLN A 81 -22.35 7.05 12.04
N PHE A 82 -21.19 6.80 11.44
CA PHE A 82 -19.92 7.40 11.85
C PHE A 82 -19.67 8.80 11.25
N GLY A 83 -20.57 9.31 10.40
CA GLY A 83 -20.38 10.60 9.72
C GLY A 83 -19.24 10.61 8.73
N MET A 84 -18.83 9.45 8.20
CA MET A 84 -17.68 9.32 7.33
C MET A 84 -17.96 9.92 5.95
N ARG A 85 -17.00 10.70 5.44
CA ARG A 85 -16.96 11.11 4.04
C ARG A 85 -16.46 9.97 3.13
N PRO A 86 -16.79 9.97 1.83
CA PRO A 86 -16.15 9.08 0.86
C PRO A 86 -14.63 9.25 0.88
N LYS A 87 -13.91 8.14 0.96
CA LYS A 87 -12.45 8.15 1.03
C LYS A 87 -11.82 8.43 -0.33
N THR A 88 -10.68 9.09 -0.32
CA THR A 88 -9.82 9.29 -1.49
C THR A 88 -8.75 8.18 -1.51
N LEU A 89 -8.42 7.69 -2.69
CA LEU A 89 -7.29 6.79 -2.93
C LEU A 89 -6.11 7.61 -3.44
N HIS A 90 -5.02 7.59 -2.70
CA HIS A 90 -3.77 8.25 -3.04
C HIS A 90 -2.76 7.21 -3.51
N LEU A 91 -2.26 7.35 -4.74
CA LEU A 91 -1.35 6.41 -5.38
C LEU A 91 -0.02 7.09 -5.68
N PHE A 92 1.05 6.59 -5.08
CA PHE A 92 2.40 7.14 -5.24
C PHE A 92 3.28 6.15 -5.98
N ASP A 93 3.88 6.56 -7.08
CA ASP A 93 4.85 5.75 -7.82
C ASP A 93 5.80 6.66 -8.59
N SER A 94 7.05 6.21 -8.77
CA SER A 94 8.01 6.91 -9.62
C SER A 94 7.65 6.82 -11.10
N PHE A 95 6.94 5.75 -11.49
CA PHE A 95 6.72 5.32 -12.87
C PHE A 95 8.02 5.07 -13.66
N GLN A 96 9.11 4.96 -12.93
CA GLN A 96 10.45 4.67 -13.46
C GLN A 96 11.00 3.33 -12.95
N GLY A 97 10.27 2.66 -12.04
CA GLY A 97 10.70 1.48 -11.30
C GLY A 97 11.48 1.85 -10.04
N LEU A 98 12.20 0.90 -9.46
CA LEU A 98 12.96 1.15 -8.23
C LEU A 98 14.06 2.20 -8.44
N PRO A 99 14.35 3.04 -7.43
CA PRO A 99 15.53 3.87 -7.45
C PRO A 99 16.80 3.02 -7.40
N ARG A 100 17.93 3.61 -7.71
CA ARG A 100 19.23 2.98 -7.49
C ARG A 100 19.41 2.76 -5.98
N PRO A 101 19.63 1.51 -5.51
CA PRO A 101 19.98 1.28 -4.11
C PRO A 101 21.34 1.90 -3.78
N ASP A 102 21.36 2.88 -2.88
CA ASP A 102 22.56 3.62 -2.46
C ASP A 102 22.69 3.71 -0.93
N ASP A 103 21.68 3.30 -0.19
CA ASP A 103 21.71 3.23 1.27
C ASP A 103 22.44 1.96 1.75
N ALA A 104 23.22 2.08 2.83
CA ALA A 104 23.99 0.98 3.37
C ALA A 104 23.12 -0.23 3.78
N VAL A 105 21.90 0.04 4.30
CA VAL A 105 20.96 -1.02 4.69
C VAL A 105 20.44 -1.78 3.47
N ASP A 106 20.13 -1.04 2.40
CA ASP A 106 19.66 -1.64 1.15
C ASP A 106 20.77 -2.43 0.45
N LEU A 107 22.03 -1.93 0.48
CA LEU A 107 23.18 -2.64 -0.09
C LEU A 107 23.47 -3.97 0.62
N ASP A 108 23.12 -4.10 1.90
CA ASP A 108 23.22 -5.34 2.66
C ASP A 108 22.07 -6.33 2.39
N SER A 109 21.03 -5.91 1.66
CA SER A 109 19.89 -6.75 1.32
C SER A 109 20.30 -7.86 0.34
N PRO A 110 19.98 -9.14 0.62
CA PRO A 110 20.16 -10.24 -0.34
C PRO A 110 19.43 -10.03 -1.66
N TYR A 111 18.30 -9.32 -1.67
CA TYR A 111 17.52 -8.99 -2.88
C TYR A 111 18.25 -7.96 -3.76
N VAL A 112 18.91 -7.00 -3.15
CA VAL A 112 19.77 -6.04 -3.87
C VAL A 112 21.04 -6.74 -4.37
N GLN A 113 21.72 -7.51 -3.52
CA GLN A 113 22.94 -8.23 -3.87
C GLN A 113 22.73 -9.26 -4.99
N SER A 114 21.55 -9.88 -5.05
CA SER A 114 21.19 -10.81 -6.13
C SER A 114 20.73 -10.13 -7.43
N GLY A 115 20.55 -8.80 -7.41
CA GLY A 115 20.05 -8.02 -8.54
C GLY A 115 18.54 -8.14 -8.79
N VAL A 116 17.79 -8.75 -7.88
CA VAL A 116 16.31 -8.76 -7.94
C VAL A 116 15.79 -7.34 -7.74
N TRP A 117 16.29 -6.64 -6.72
CA TRP A 117 16.02 -5.23 -6.50
C TRP A 117 17.17 -4.38 -7.04
N ARG A 118 17.01 -3.87 -8.23
CA ARG A 118 17.96 -2.95 -8.88
C ARG A 118 17.22 -1.79 -9.52
N GLU A 119 17.96 -0.76 -9.83
CA GLU A 119 17.44 0.41 -10.53
C GLU A 119 16.59 0.03 -11.74
N GLY A 120 15.42 0.65 -11.86
CA GLY A 120 14.49 0.48 -12.97
C GLY A 120 13.66 -0.81 -12.96
N THR A 121 13.85 -1.73 -11.99
CA THR A 121 12.97 -2.92 -11.88
C THR A 121 11.56 -2.50 -11.46
N TYR A 122 10.56 -3.31 -11.86
CA TYR A 122 9.13 -3.12 -11.60
C TYR A 122 8.49 -1.91 -12.30
N LYS A 123 9.17 -1.25 -13.22
CA LYS A 123 8.52 -0.29 -14.12
C LYS A 123 7.47 -1.01 -14.97
N ALA A 124 6.21 -0.60 -14.87
CA ALA A 124 5.11 -1.27 -15.58
C ALA A 124 4.12 -0.28 -16.21
N LEU A 125 3.21 0.31 -15.45
CA LEU A 125 2.22 1.27 -15.95
C LEU A 125 2.78 2.69 -16.03
N THR A 126 2.14 3.54 -16.84
CA THR A 126 2.27 4.99 -16.74
C THR A 126 1.30 5.54 -15.70
N GLU A 127 1.49 6.81 -15.30
CA GLU A 127 0.60 7.50 -14.37
C GLU A 127 -0.84 7.55 -14.91
N GLU A 128 -1.00 7.84 -16.21
CA GLU A 128 -2.30 7.89 -16.87
C GLU A 128 -2.98 6.52 -16.94
N GLU A 129 -2.21 5.46 -17.24
CA GLU A 129 -2.74 4.09 -17.27
C GLU A 129 -3.21 3.64 -15.89
N LEU A 130 -2.46 3.93 -14.82
CA LEU A 130 -2.83 3.60 -13.46
C LEU A 130 -4.08 4.36 -13.02
N THR A 131 -4.12 5.67 -13.27
CA THR A 131 -5.27 6.52 -12.94
C THR A 131 -6.52 6.01 -13.64
N ALA A 132 -6.45 5.74 -14.95
CA ALA A 132 -7.57 5.22 -15.71
C ALA A 132 -8.03 3.83 -15.22
N LEU A 133 -7.08 2.97 -14.85
CA LEU A 133 -7.37 1.63 -14.32
C LEU A 133 -8.19 1.72 -13.02
N CYS A 134 -7.77 2.54 -12.06
CA CYS A 134 -8.47 2.68 -10.79
C CYS A 134 -9.79 3.45 -10.93
N ALA A 135 -9.83 4.49 -11.76
CA ALA A 135 -11.04 5.27 -12.07
C ALA A 135 -12.10 4.45 -12.83
N SER A 136 -11.73 3.34 -13.44
CA SER A 136 -12.71 2.44 -14.09
C SER A 136 -13.62 1.72 -13.10
N VAL A 137 -13.25 1.68 -11.81
CA VAL A 137 -13.98 0.95 -10.76
C VAL A 137 -14.30 1.77 -9.51
N TYR A 138 -13.72 2.95 -9.38
CA TYR A 138 -13.97 3.88 -8.27
C TYR A 138 -14.16 5.30 -8.79
N ASP A 139 -14.70 6.22 -7.95
CA ASP A 139 -14.96 7.61 -8.34
C ASP A 139 -13.69 8.29 -8.86
N ALA A 140 -13.69 8.74 -10.11
CA ALA A 140 -12.52 9.30 -10.77
C ALA A 140 -11.95 10.54 -10.03
N ASP A 141 -12.81 11.37 -9.42
CA ASP A 141 -12.44 12.53 -8.61
C ASP A 141 -11.86 12.17 -7.24
N LYS A 142 -11.91 10.89 -6.88
CA LYS A 142 -11.37 10.32 -5.64
C LYS A 142 -10.15 9.43 -5.86
N VAL A 143 -9.62 9.35 -7.07
CA VAL A 143 -8.36 8.69 -7.39
C VAL A 143 -7.33 9.77 -7.68
N LEU A 144 -6.33 9.90 -6.81
CA LEU A 144 -5.25 10.87 -6.93
C LEU A 144 -3.92 10.15 -7.11
N THR A 145 -3.24 10.42 -8.21
CA THR A 145 -1.94 9.84 -8.55
C THR A 145 -0.84 10.89 -8.37
N TYR A 146 0.30 10.45 -7.86
CA TYR A 146 1.46 11.30 -7.57
C TYR A 146 2.69 10.70 -8.24
N GLY A 147 2.95 11.10 -9.50
CA GLY A 147 4.10 10.67 -10.27
C GLY A 147 5.38 11.35 -9.83
N GLY A 148 6.41 10.56 -9.50
CA GLY A 148 7.73 10.99 -9.07
C GLY A 148 8.23 10.29 -7.81
N TRP A 149 9.45 10.62 -7.40
CA TRP A 149 10.06 10.08 -6.18
C TRP A 149 9.32 10.57 -4.92
N PHE A 150 9.34 9.78 -3.85
CA PHE A 150 8.61 10.12 -2.62
C PHE A 150 9.06 11.45 -2.03
N ALA A 151 10.35 11.78 -2.07
CA ALA A 151 10.88 13.08 -1.64
C ALA A 151 10.18 14.28 -2.30
N ASP A 152 9.77 14.13 -3.57
CA ASP A 152 9.16 15.20 -4.35
C ASP A 152 7.63 15.18 -4.28
N THR A 153 7.03 14.00 -4.03
CA THR A 153 5.58 13.81 -4.12
C THR A 153 4.88 13.89 -2.78
N LEU A 154 5.48 13.37 -1.70
CA LEU A 154 4.91 13.45 -0.35
C LEU A 154 4.64 14.89 0.12
N PRO A 155 5.51 15.88 -0.16
CA PRO A 155 5.23 17.28 0.20
C PRO A 155 4.02 17.89 -0.51
N ARG A 156 3.52 17.28 -1.61
CA ARG A 156 2.32 17.74 -2.32
C ARG A 156 1.02 17.38 -1.61
N LEU A 157 1.08 16.52 -0.60
CA LEU A 157 -0.08 16.20 0.23
C LEU A 157 -0.59 17.44 0.97
N ARG A 158 -1.90 17.64 0.94
CA ARG A 158 -2.54 18.72 1.71
C ARG A 158 -2.26 18.53 3.20
N PRO A 159 -2.10 19.60 3.97
CA PRO A 159 -1.78 19.51 5.41
C PRO A 159 -2.83 18.72 6.22
N GLU A 160 -4.10 18.80 5.82
CA GLU A 160 -5.22 18.13 6.47
C GLU A 160 -5.37 16.65 6.11
N THR A 161 -4.62 16.16 5.11
CA THR A 161 -4.71 14.75 4.70
C THR A 161 -4.32 13.83 5.85
N ARG A 162 -5.20 12.90 6.18
CA ARG A 162 -5.00 11.82 7.15
C ARG A 162 -5.26 10.50 6.47
N PHE A 163 -4.62 9.44 6.94
CA PHE A 163 -4.73 8.11 6.37
C PHE A 163 -5.36 7.12 7.37
N ALA A 164 -6.34 6.39 6.89
CA ALA A 164 -6.98 5.26 7.56
C ALA A 164 -6.31 3.93 7.18
N MET A 165 -5.67 3.88 6.02
CA MET A 165 -4.95 2.70 5.55
C MET A 165 -3.74 3.13 4.72
N LEU A 166 -2.60 2.50 4.98
CA LEU A 166 -1.40 2.58 4.15
C LEU A 166 -1.07 1.19 3.61
N HIS A 167 -0.69 1.12 2.35
CA HIS A 167 -0.06 -0.05 1.73
C HIS A 167 1.34 0.35 1.26
N LEU A 168 2.37 -0.25 1.84
CA LEU A 168 3.78 0.00 1.56
C LEU A 168 4.31 -1.16 0.73
N ASP A 169 4.43 -0.95 -0.57
CA ASP A 169 4.93 -1.90 -1.57
C ASP A 169 6.08 -1.24 -2.36
N CYS A 170 7.08 -0.77 -1.61
CA CYS A 170 8.20 0.01 -2.14
C CYS A 170 9.56 -0.65 -1.94
N ASP A 171 9.56 -1.97 -1.63
CA ASP A 171 10.70 -2.87 -1.59
C ASP A 171 11.84 -2.46 -0.63
N LEU A 172 12.45 -1.30 -0.86
CA LEU A 172 13.66 -0.83 -0.21
C LEU A 172 13.42 -0.23 1.18
N TYR A 173 14.40 -0.42 2.07
CA TYR A 173 14.42 0.23 3.38
C TYR A 173 14.33 1.76 3.24
N LYS A 174 15.19 2.35 2.37
CA LYS A 174 15.26 3.81 2.17
C LYS A 174 13.91 4.36 1.72
N SER A 175 13.26 3.74 0.76
CA SER A 175 11.94 4.14 0.28
C SER A 175 10.88 4.02 1.39
N THR A 176 10.92 2.94 2.15
CA THR A 176 9.97 2.69 3.24
C THR A 176 10.11 3.71 4.38
N ILE A 177 11.35 3.98 4.84
CA ILE A 177 11.57 4.91 5.95
C ILE A 177 11.24 6.36 5.55
N GLU A 178 11.46 6.73 4.30
CA GLU A 178 11.10 8.05 3.76
C GLU A 178 9.58 8.28 3.83
N VAL A 179 8.77 7.30 3.43
CA VAL A 179 7.31 7.38 3.53
C VAL A 179 6.89 7.44 4.99
N LEU A 180 7.37 6.52 5.83
CA LEU A 180 6.98 6.44 7.24
C LEU A 180 7.34 7.72 7.99
N ASP A 181 8.55 8.24 7.81
CA ASP A 181 8.96 9.49 8.44
C ASP A 181 8.05 10.65 8.06
N HIS A 182 7.68 10.77 6.78
CA HIS A 182 6.81 11.85 6.34
C HIS A 182 5.41 11.75 6.95
N VAL A 183 4.79 10.56 6.94
CA VAL A 183 3.41 10.41 7.43
C VAL A 183 3.31 10.52 8.94
N PHE A 184 4.31 10.03 9.69
CA PHE A 184 4.31 10.13 11.16
C PHE A 184 4.72 11.52 11.64
N SER A 185 5.76 12.14 11.07
CA SER A 185 6.15 13.53 11.40
C SER A 185 5.04 14.53 11.08
N GLY A 186 4.31 14.31 9.99
CA GLY A 186 3.20 15.16 9.56
C GLY A 186 1.90 14.92 10.32
N ASN A 187 1.88 14.04 11.34
CA ASN A 187 0.66 13.62 12.05
C ASN A 187 -0.47 13.23 11.09
N ARG A 188 -0.14 12.40 10.08
CA ARG A 188 -1.06 12.01 9.01
C ARG A 188 -1.73 10.65 9.25
N ILE A 189 -1.48 10.03 10.37
CA ILE A 189 -2.03 8.72 10.73
C ILE A 189 -3.26 8.91 11.60
N ALA A 190 -4.38 8.34 11.19
CA ALA A 190 -5.60 8.32 12.01
C ALA A 190 -5.51 7.24 13.11
N ASP A 191 -6.23 7.43 14.21
CA ASP A 191 -6.41 6.36 15.20
C ASP A 191 -7.12 5.17 14.56
N GLY A 192 -6.58 3.97 14.73
CA GLY A 192 -7.05 2.77 14.07
C GLY A 192 -6.55 2.59 12.63
N CYS A 193 -5.62 3.43 12.14
CA CYS A 193 -5.03 3.26 10.81
C CYS A 193 -4.38 1.89 10.66
N VAL A 194 -4.72 1.16 9.60
CA VAL A 194 -4.05 -0.10 9.29
C VAL A 194 -2.91 0.13 8.30
N VAL A 195 -1.72 -0.35 8.65
CA VAL A 195 -0.50 -0.25 7.84
C VAL A 195 -0.14 -1.65 7.34
N PHE A 196 -0.11 -1.81 6.02
CA PHE A 196 0.30 -3.02 5.31
C PHE A 196 1.70 -2.85 4.76
N PHE A 197 2.54 -3.87 4.98
CA PHE A 197 3.90 -3.98 4.45
C PHE A 197 3.96 -5.20 3.53
N ASP A 198 4.16 -5.03 2.21
CA ASP A 198 4.15 -6.16 1.25
C ASP A 198 5.45 -7.01 1.31
N ASP A 199 6.55 -6.40 1.72
CA ASP A 199 7.88 -7.01 1.75
C ASP A 199 8.41 -7.30 3.16
N TRP A 200 7.53 -7.39 4.16
CA TRP A 200 7.89 -7.56 5.57
C TRP A 200 8.75 -8.80 5.83
N ASN A 201 8.42 -9.91 5.19
CA ASN A 201 9.10 -11.20 5.36
C ASN A 201 10.20 -11.46 4.32
N THR A 202 10.53 -10.47 3.47
CA THR A 202 11.73 -10.49 2.63
C THR A 202 13.00 -10.45 3.47
N ASN A 203 14.17 -10.49 2.84
CA ASN A 203 15.47 -10.43 3.53
C ASN A 203 15.62 -11.46 4.66
N ARG A 204 15.01 -12.66 4.50
CA ARG A 204 15.02 -13.74 5.50
C ARG A 204 14.45 -13.30 6.85
N CYS A 205 13.45 -12.43 6.83
CA CYS A 205 12.83 -11.84 8.02
C CYS A 205 13.81 -11.10 8.96
N SER A 206 14.93 -10.60 8.43
CA SER A 206 15.93 -9.90 9.24
C SER A 206 15.35 -8.62 9.86
N PRO A 207 15.43 -8.43 11.19
CA PRO A 207 15.00 -7.18 11.83
C PRO A 207 15.94 -6.00 11.55
N LEU A 208 17.08 -6.25 10.88
CA LEU A 208 18.09 -5.24 10.57
C LEU A 208 18.01 -4.72 9.14
N LEU A 209 17.07 -5.25 8.32
CA LEU A 209 16.94 -4.94 6.90
C LEU A 209 15.50 -4.61 6.50
N GLY A 210 15.37 -3.93 5.36
CA GLY A 210 14.11 -3.69 4.68
C GLY A 210 13.03 -3.05 5.55
N GLN A 211 11.77 -3.41 5.31
CA GLN A 211 10.60 -2.83 5.97
C GLN A 211 10.57 -3.10 7.47
N ARG A 212 11.13 -4.23 7.95
CA ARG A 212 11.21 -4.52 9.39
C ARG A 212 12.08 -3.52 10.13
N ARG A 213 13.22 -3.15 9.56
CA ARG A 213 14.09 -2.13 10.14
C ARG A 213 13.42 -0.76 10.09
N ALA A 214 12.86 -0.38 8.95
CA ALA A 214 12.17 0.90 8.80
C ALA A 214 11.05 1.07 9.83
N TRP A 215 10.20 0.05 10.02
CA TRP A 215 9.13 0.08 11.02
C TRP A 215 9.65 0.23 12.45
N ARG A 216 10.65 -0.59 12.82
CA ARG A 216 11.25 -0.50 14.16
C ARG A 216 11.78 0.90 14.46
N GLU A 217 12.54 1.49 13.52
CA GLU A 217 13.09 2.84 13.69
C GLU A 217 11.99 3.91 13.75
N THR A 218 10.92 3.74 12.97
CA THR A 218 9.74 4.62 13.04
C THR A 218 9.06 4.54 14.40
N VAL A 219 8.82 3.32 14.90
CA VAL A 219 8.23 3.10 16.23
C VAL A 219 9.07 3.75 17.33
N GLU A 220 10.38 3.57 17.30
CA GLU A 220 11.32 4.16 18.25
C GLU A 220 11.32 5.70 18.19
N LYS A 221 11.43 6.24 16.97
CA LYS A 221 11.53 7.68 16.74
C LYS A 221 10.26 8.45 17.11
N HIS A 222 9.10 7.89 16.77
CA HIS A 222 7.81 8.58 16.91
C HIS A 222 6.97 8.07 18.08
N GLY A 223 7.46 7.11 18.87
CA GLY A 223 6.70 6.54 20.01
C GLY A 223 5.40 5.85 19.58
N VAL A 224 5.39 5.19 18.43
CA VAL A 224 4.18 4.63 17.84
C VAL A 224 3.59 3.52 18.70
N LYS A 225 2.32 3.64 19.07
CA LYS A 225 1.55 2.56 19.68
C LYS A 225 0.82 1.78 18.58
N PHE A 226 0.90 0.47 18.62
CA PHE A 226 0.28 -0.37 17.60
C PHE A 226 -0.13 -1.74 18.14
N SER A 227 -1.07 -2.38 17.44
CA SER A 227 -1.38 -3.80 17.57
C SER A 227 -0.83 -4.55 16.37
N ASP A 228 -0.13 -5.65 16.63
CA ASP A 228 0.28 -6.60 15.60
C ASP A 228 -0.93 -7.40 15.13
N CYS A 229 -1.23 -7.36 13.83
CA CYS A 229 -2.38 -8.02 13.23
C CYS A 229 -2.00 -9.20 12.33
N GLY A 230 -0.74 -9.60 12.37
CA GLY A 230 -0.23 -10.78 11.71
C GLY A 230 0.02 -10.62 10.21
N ASP A 231 0.45 -11.71 9.60
CA ASP A 231 0.79 -11.77 8.18
C ASP A 231 -0.45 -11.71 7.28
N TYR A 232 -0.27 -11.16 6.09
CA TYR A 232 -1.17 -11.32 4.95
C TYR A 232 -0.34 -11.73 3.73
N ALA A 233 -0.91 -12.52 2.83
CA ALA A 233 -0.15 -13.13 1.75
C ALA A 233 1.09 -13.90 2.27
N VAL A 234 2.14 -14.03 1.46
CA VAL A 234 3.33 -14.82 1.81
C VAL A 234 4.41 -13.97 2.49
N LEU A 235 4.58 -12.75 2.00
CA LEU A 235 5.66 -11.87 2.43
C LEU A 235 5.17 -10.67 3.23
N GLY A 236 3.88 -10.40 3.23
CA GLY A 236 3.32 -9.20 3.82
C GLY A 236 2.92 -9.34 5.30
N HIS A 237 2.87 -8.21 5.99
CA HIS A 237 2.44 -8.10 7.39
C HIS A 237 1.64 -6.83 7.61
N LYS A 238 0.83 -6.78 8.67
CA LYS A 238 0.01 -5.61 8.97
C LYS A 238 -0.04 -5.27 10.45
N PHE A 239 -0.11 -3.98 10.71
CA PHE A 239 -0.28 -3.40 12.04
C PHE A 239 -1.48 -2.45 12.05
N VAL A 240 -2.12 -2.31 13.20
CA VAL A 240 -3.08 -1.22 13.46
C VAL A 240 -2.42 -0.23 14.42
N VAL A 241 -2.35 1.03 14.00
CA VAL A 241 -1.75 2.13 14.78
C VAL A 241 -2.81 2.76 15.66
N HIS A 242 -2.43 3.06 16.89
CA HIS A 242 -3.28 3.74 17.87
C HIS A 242 -2.76 5.16 18.09
N ALA A 243 -3.65 6.16 18.06
CA ALA A 243 -3.31 7.51 18.48
C ALA A 243 -2.86 7.51 19.95
N ALA A 244 -1.90 8.38 20.25
CA ALA A 244 -1.38 8.54 21.62
C ALA A 244 -2.38 9.29 22.50
#